data_4c8eb643984a51ee054f4654afa3ef8b
#
_entry.id   4c8eb643984a51ee054f4654afa3ef8b
#
_cell.length_a   1.000
_cell.length_b   1.000
_cell.length_c   1.000
_cell.angle_alpha   90.00
_cell.angle_beta   90.00
_cell.angle_gamma   90.00
#
_symmetry.space_group_name_H-M   'P 1'
#
loop_
_entity.id
_entity.type
_entity.pdbx_description
1 polymer ?
#
loop_
_entity_poly.entity_id
_entity_poly.type
_entity_poly.pdbx_seq_one_letter_code
_entity_poly.pdbx_strand_id
1 'polypeptide(L)'
;PSIAVYEANNFRGKNAEESIKLIKAHMDQTNAKALKFKIGGRMSNNADYPPGRSEKLIPLVRKTFGDDMVIYTDSNGSYDAKEAIRIGRLIEEQKFDFYEEPVPFDWYVETKEVTDALNVPIAGGEQEPSMHNFRWLIGNDALDIEQPDIFYFGGMIRGMKVARMADALGKPCVPHISGSGLGYLYM
;
A
#
# COMPACT_ATOMS: atom_id res chain seq x y z
N PRO A 1 15.72 15.86 -12.62
CA PRO A 1 15.82 15.18 -11.34
C PRO A 1 15.35 13.72 -11.50
N SER A 2 15.99 12.78 -10.82
CA SER A 2 15.53 11.40 -10.75
C SER A 2 14.45 11.27 -9.68
N ILE A 3 13.41 10.50 -9.98
CA ILE A 3 12.33 10.19 -9.02
C ILE A 3 12.50 8.72 -8.62
N ALA A 4 12.43 8.43 -7.33
CA ALA A 4 12.42 7.07 -6.84
C ALA A 4 11.07 6.42 -7.16
N VAL A 5 11.11 5.20 -7.69
CA VAL A 5 9.92 4.40 -8.00
C VAL A 5 10.08 3.01 -7.41
N TYR A 6 8.97 2.33 -7.12
CA TYR A 6 8.96 0.94 -6.72
C TYR A 6 8.23 0.08 -7.75
N GLU A 7 8.60 -1.19 -7.80
CA GLU A 7 7.91 -2.16 -8.65
C GLU A 7 6.67 -2.69 -7.93
N ALA A 8 5.50 -2.36 -8.46
CA ALA A 8 4.23 -2.84 -7.95
C ALA A 8 3.75 -4.05 -8.75
N ASN A 9 3.39 -5.13 -8.08
CA ASN A 9 2.87 -6.31 -8.73
C ASN A 9 1.54 -6.78 -8.12
N ASN A 10 0.75 -7.47 -8.92
CA ASN A 10 -0.57 -8.00 -8.55
C ASN A 10 -0.59 -9.54 -8.45
N PHE A 11 0.58 -10.15 -8.33
CA PHE A 11 0.68 -11.61 -8.31
C PHE A 11 0.13 -12.20 -7.01
N ARG A 12 -1.04 -12.80 -7.11
CA ARG A 12 -1.66 -13.63 -6.09
C ARG A 12 -1.64 -15.08 -6.56
N GLY A 13 -0.49 -15.75 -6.42
CA GLY A 13 -0.36 -17.17 -6.77
C GLY A 13 -1.26 -18.07 -5.94
N LYS A 14 -1.33 -19.36 -6.28
CA LYS A 14 -2.17 -20.36 -5.58
C LYS A 14 -1.77 -20.61 -4.13
N ASN A 15 -0.54 -20.26 -3.78
CA ASN A 15 0.01 -20.34 -2.43
C ASN A 15 1.18 -19.35 -2.29
N ALA A 16 1.80 -19.29 -1.12
CA ALA A 16 2.92 -18.37 -0.87
C ALA A 16 4.13 -18.69 -1.75
N GLU A 17 4.42 -19.97 -1.96
CA GLU A 17 5.56 -20.44 -2.74
C GLU A 17 5.41 -20.13 -4.24
N GLU A 18 4.20 -20.20 -4.79
CA GLU A 18 3.94 -19.77 -6.16
C GLU A 18 3.97 -18.25 -6.26
N SER A 19 3.39 -17.55 -5.29
CA SER A 19 3.40 -16.09 -5.26
C SER A 19 4.83 -15.54 -5.28
N ILE A 20 5.71 -16.07 -4.44
CA ILE A 20 7.11 -15.60 -4.37
C ILE A 20 7.89 -15.89 -5.67
N LYS A 21 7.61 -17.03 -6.33
CA LYS A 21 8.22 -17.34 -7.63
C LYS A 21 7.83 -16.31 -8.71
N LEU A 22 6.55 -15.94 -8.75
CA LEU A 22 6.05 -14.94 -9.70
C LEU A 22 6.64 -13.55 -9.41
N ILE A 23 6.65 -13.14 -8.14
CA ILE A 23 7.24 -11.87 -7.71
C ILE A 23 8.73 -11.84 -8.09
N LYS A 24 9.48 -12.89 -7.75
CA LYS A 24 10.91 -12.98 -8.08
C LYS A 24 11.17 -12.94 -9.57
N ALA A 25 10.45 -13.71 -10.36
CA ALA A 25 10.60 -13.73 -11.81
C ALA A 25 10.34 -12.35 -12.44
N HIS A 26 9.43 -11.56 -11.86
CA HIS A 26 9.18 -10.19 -12.29
C HIS A 26 10.29 -9.24 -11.86
N MET A 27 10.71 -9.30 -10.59
CA MET A 27 11.80 -8.47 -10.06
C MET A 27 13.13 -8.71 -10.77
N ASP A 28 13.41 -9.96 -11.17
CA ASP A 28 14.64 -10.32 -11.93
C ASP A 28 14.70 -9.64 -13.32
N GLN A 29 13.57 -9.11 -13.83
CA GLN A 29 13.50 -8.38 -15.11
C GLN A 29 13.70 -6.87 -14.93
N THR A 30 13.81 -6.39 -13.71
CA THR A 30 13.96 -5.00 -13.37
C THR A 30 15.22 -4.79 -12.53
N ASN A 31 15.68 -3.53 -12.42
CA ASN A 31 16.72 -3.15 -11.47
C ASN A 31 16.13 -2.43 -10.24
N ALA A 32 14.86 -2.65 -9.96
CA ALA A 32 14.15 -1.99 -8.88
C ALA A 32 14.78 -2.34 -7.52
N LYS A 33 14.87 -1.33 -6.65
CA LYS A 33 15.36 -1.45 -5.27
C LYS A 33 14.23 -1.43 -4.25
N ALA A 34 13.02 -1.31 -4.72
CA ALA A 34 11.82 -1.34 -3.91
C ALA A 34 10.73 -2.15 -4.63
N LEU A 35 9.98 -2.94 -3.88
CA LEU A 35 8.86 -3.72 -4.39
C LEU A 35 7.62 -3.55 -3.52
N LYS A 36 6.45 -3.62 -4.16
CA LYS A 36 5.15 -3.74 -3.47
C LYS A 36 4.46 -5.03 -3.93
N PHE A 37 3.97 -5.82 -2.97
CA PHE A 37 3.27 -7.07 -3.25
C PHE A 37 1.91 -7.14 -2.54
N LYS A 38 1.04 -7.99 -3.04
CA LYS A 38 -0.35 -8.10 -2.58
C LYS A 38 -0.53 -9.20 -1.54
N ILE A 39 -1.24 -8.86 -0.46
CA ILE A 39 -1.74 -9.79 0.57
C ILE A 39 -3.27 -9.76 0.61
N GLY A 40 -3.89 -10.62 1.40
CA GLY A 40 -5.33 -10.72 1.51
C GLY A 40 -6.03 -11.10 0.20
N GLY A 41 -7.33 -11.00 0.17
CA GLY A 41 -8.19 -11.36 -0.96
C GLY A 41 -8.79 -10.18 -1.74
N ARG A 42 -8.41 -8.93 -1.44
CA ARG A 42 -8.98 -7.66 -1.94
C ARG A 42 -10.45 -7.49 -1.56
N MET A 43 -10.74 -6.54 -0.67
CA MET A 43 -12.07 -6.25 -0.13
C MET A 43 -12.80 -7.53 0.33
N SER A 44 -12.04 -8.43 0.99
CA SER A 44 -12.43 -9.84 1.15
C SER A 44 -13.01 -10.17 2.52
N ASN A 45 -13.25 -9.16 3.37
CA ASN A 45 -13.81 -9.31 4.70
C ASN A 45 -13.06 -10.40 5.53
N ASN A 46 -11.78 -10.15 5.76
CA ASN A 46 -10.82 -11.02 6.47
C ASN A 46 -10.45 -12.33 5.73
N ALA A 47 -10.95 -12.56 4.53
CA ALA A 47 -10.58 -13.76 3.79
C ALA A 47 -9.23 -13.57 3.08
N ASP A 48 -8.29 -14.47 3.37
CA ASP A 48 -7.08 -14.62 2.58
C ASP A 48 -7.33 -15.58 1.41
N TYR A 49 -6.68 -15.38 0.28
CA TYR A 49 -6.89 -16.20 -0.90
C TYR A 49 -5.57 -16.68 -1.51
N PRO A 50 -5.27 -17.97 -1.37
CA PRO A 50 -5.94 -18.96 -0.52
C PRO A 50 -5.68 -18.73 0.98
N PRO A 51 -6.47 -19.36 1.86
CA PRO A 51 -6.33 -19.18 3.31
C PRO A 51 -4.89 -19.43 3.82
N GLY A 52 -4.38 -18.50 4.65
CA GLY A 52 -3.06 -18.55 5.23
C GLY A 52 -1.90 -18.23 4.28
N ARG A 53 -2.20 -17.79 3.05
CA ARG A 53 -1.17 -17.37 2.09
C ARG A 53 -0.39 -16.16 2.59
N SER A 54 -1.08 -15.13 3.05
CA SER A 54 -0.46 -13.87 3.48
C SER A 54 0.49 -14.06 4.63
N GLU A 55 0.12 -14.83 5.65
CA GLU A 55 0.97 -15.12 6.82
C GLU A 55 2.27 -15.82 6.43
N LYS A 56 2.22 -16.72 5.45
CA LYS A 56 3.41 -17.42 4.93
C LYS A 56 4.22 -16.55 3.98
N LEU A 57 3.55 -15.74 3.17
CA LEU A 57 4.20 -14.93 2.15
C LEU A 57 5.00 -13.76 2.76
N ILE A 58 4.48 -13.11 3.80
CA ILE A 58 5.14 -11.97 4.46
C ILE A 58 6.59 -12.29 4.84
N PRO A 59 6.89 -13.30 5.68
CA PRO A 59 8.28 -13.64 6.02
C PRO A 59 9.06 -14.19 4.81
N LEU A 60 8.39 -14.86 3.88
CA LEU A 60 9.04 -15.42 2.70
C LEU A 60 9.56 -14.35 1.75
N VAL A 61 8.86 -13.21 1.62
CA VAL A 61 9.31 -12.07 0.79
C VAL A 61 10.58 -11.48 1.38
N ARG A 62 10.62 -11.16 2.67
CA ARG A 62 11.85 -10.63 3.32
C ARG A 62 13.02 -11.61 3.20
N LYS A 63 12.77 -12.89 3.46
CA LYS A 63 13.80 -13.94 3.31
C LYS A 63 14.34 -14.03 1.87
N THR A 64 13.50 -13.81 0.86
CA THR A 64 13.89 -13.95 -0.55
C THR A 64 14.68 -12.77 -1.05
N PHE A 65 14.30 -11.55 -0.65
CA PHE A 65 14.90 -10.32 -1.19
C PHE A 65 15.96 -9.68 -0.27
N GLY A 66 16.09 -10.17 0.96
CA GLY A 66 17.09 -9.70 1.91
C GLY A 66 16.74 -8.36 2.58
N ASP A 67 17.62 -7.91 3.47
CA ASP A 67 17.36 -6.75 4.34
C ASP A 67 17.53 -5.39 3.63
N ASP A 68 18.29 -5.36 2.53
CA ASP A 68 18.54 -4.13 1.76
C ASP A 68 17.39 -3.75 0.80
N MET A 69 16.44 -4.66 0.59
CA MET A 69 15.29 -4.40 -0.26
C MET A 69 14.23 -3.60 0.50
N VAL A 70 13.82 -2.48 -0.08
CA VAL A 70 12.66 -1.71 0.39
C VAL A 70 11.39 -2.48 0.01
N ILE A 71 10.57 -2.84 0.99
CA ILE A 71 9.41 -3.72 0.79
C ILE A 71 8.16 -3.07 1.32
N TYR A 72 7.17 -2.99 0.44
CA TYR A 72 5.81 -2.53 0.73
C TYR A 72 4.81 -3.66 0.53
N THR A 73 3.73 -3.62 1.27
CA THR A 73 2.63 -4.58 1.08
C THR A 73 1.30 -3.87 1.00
N ASP A 74 0.38 -4.45 0.23
CA ASP A 74 -0.93 -3.88 -0.04
C ASP A 74 -2.00 -4.98 0.11
N SER A 75 -2.98 -4.73 0.96
CA SER A 75 -4.11 -5.63 1.19
C SER A 75 -5.38 -5.24 0.44
N ASN A 76 -5.43 -4.07 -0.20
CA ASN A 76 -6.60 -3.57 -0.93
C ASN A 76 -7.91 -3.72 -0.11
N GLY A 77 -7.93 -3.22 1.10
CA GLY A 77 -9.11 -3.22 1.96
C GLY A 77 -9.58 -4.61 2.39
N SER A 78 -8.66 -5.56 2.58
CA SER A 78 -9.04 -6.96 2.85
C SER A 78 -9.54 -7.22 4.25
N TYR A 79 -9.19 -6.40 5.24
CA TYR A 79 -9.34 -6.73 6.66
C TYR A 79 -10.26 -5.76 7.40
N ASP A 80 -10.82 -6.20 8.53
CA ASP A 80 -11.29 -5.29 9.57
C ASP A 80 -10.08 -4.78 10.39
N ALA A 81 -10.31 -3.77 11.26
CA ALA A 81 -9.22 -3.15 12.01
C ALA A 81 -8.44 -4.16 12.88
N LYS A 82 -9.13 -5.09 13.53
CA LYS A 82 -8.51 -6.09 14.39
C LYS A 82 -7.57 -7.02 13.61
N GLU A 83 -8.03 -7.54 12.49
CA GLU A 83 -7.23 -8.43 11.65
C GLU A 83 -6.12 -7.65 10.95
N ALA A 84 -6.39 -6.41 10.51
CA ALA A 84 -5.39 -5.52 9.93
C ALA A 84 -4.22 -5.26 10.91
N ILE A 85 -4.52 -5.00 12.19
CA ILE A 85 -3.50 -4.83 13.23
C ILE A 85 -2.71 -6.12 13.44
N ARG A 86 -3.38 -7.28 13.48
CA ARG A 86 -2.70 -8.58 13.61
C ARG A 86 -1.72 -8.84 12.47
N ILE A 87 -2.14 -8.62 11.23
CA ILE A 87 -1.28 -8.74 10.04
C ILE A 87 -0.19 -7.68 10.05
N GLY A 88 -0.51 -6.45 10.45
CA GLY A 88 0.45 -5.35 10.58
C GLY A 88 1.61 -5.69 11.53
N ARG A 89 1.35 -6.39 12.63
CA ARG A 89 2.43 -6.85 13.52
C ARG A 89 3.40 -7.83 12.83
N LEU A 90 2.89 -8.72 11.98
CA LEU A 90 3.76 -9.61 11.19
C LEU A 90 4.59 -8.81 10.17
N ILE A 91 4.02 -7.75 9.60
CA ILE A 91 4.70 -6.84 8.68
C ILE A 91 5.83 -6.09 9.41
N GLU A 92 5.57 -5.60 10.62
CA GLU A 92 6.57 -4.93 11.48
C GLU A 92 7.74 -5.86 11.83
N GLU A 93 7.47 -7.13 12.20
CA GLU A 93 8.49 -8.14 12.48
C GLU A 93 9.46 -8.34 11.29
N GLN A 94 8.95 -8.16 10.06
CA GLN A 94 9.73 -8.26 8.84
C GLN A 94 10.33 -6.91 8.39
N LYS A 95 10.14 -5.83 9.15
CA LYS A 95 10.67 -4.48 8.88
C LYS A 95 10.29 -3.99 7.48
N PHE A 96 9.03 -4.11 7.11
CA PHE A 96 8.54 -3.54 5.86
C PHE A 96 8.35 -2.02 6.01
N ASP A 97 8.41 -1.32 4.90
CA ASP A 97 8.52 0.14 4.87
C ASP A 97 7.17 0.85 4.83
N PHE A 98 6.10 0.21 4.33
CA PHE A 98 4.71 0.60 4.57
C PHE A 98 3.70 -0.54 4.34
N TYR A 99 2.51 -0.34 4.91
CA TYR A 99 1.34 -1.19 4.76
C TYR A 99 0.19 -0.40 4.14
N GLU A 100 -0.22 -0.76 2.91
CA GLU A 100 -1.21 -0.05 2.10
C GLU A 100 -2.60 -0.66 2.24
N GLU A 101 -3.61 0.20 2.36
CA GLU A 101 -5.04 -0.11 2.44
C GLU A 101 -5.37 -1.32 3.35
N PRO A 102 -5.03 -1.28 4.65
CA PRO A 102 -5.29 -2.39 5.57
C PRO A 102 -6.78 -2.73 5.66
N VAL A 103 -7.63 -1.72 5.71
CA VAL A 103 -9.09 -1.81 5.80
C VAL A 103 -9.75 -1.18 4.56
N PRO A 104 -11.05 -1.39 4.29
CA PRO A 104 -11.76 -0.73 3.19
C PRO A 104 -11.53 0.79 3.20
N PHE A 105 -11.31 1.36 2.01
CA PHE A 105 -10.86 2.74 1.83
C PHE A 105 -11.77 3.81 2.45
N ASP A 106 -13.05 3.52 2.60
CA ASP A 106 -14.08 4.40 3.18
C ASP A 106 -14.31 4.18 4.70
N TRP A 107 -13.51 3.30 5.31
CA TRP A 107 -13.53 3.03 6.76
C TRP A 107 -12.47 3.91 7.47
N TYR A 108 -12.75 5.21 7.53
CA TYR A 108 -11.76 6.19 8.01
C TYR A 108 -11.40 6.04 9.49
N VAL A 109 -12.39 5.72 10.32
CA VAL A 109 -12.18 5.52 11.77
C VAL A 109 -11.34 4.29 12.03
N GLU A 110 -11.62 3.20 11.33
CA GLU A 110 -10.88 1.95 11.40
C GLU A 110 -9.46 2.10 10.81
N THR A 111 -9.31 2.89 9.74
CA THR A 111 -8.00 3.26 9.20
C THR A 111 -7.16 3.96 10.28
N LYS A 112 -7.75 4.95 10.96
CA LYS A 112 -7.10 5.65 12.07
C LYS A 112 -6.74 4.70 13.22
N GLU A 113 -7.64 3.79 13.60
CA GLU A 113 -7.39 2.77 14.63
C GLU A 113 -6.16 1.91 14.29
N VAL A 114 -6.04 1.48 13.03
CA VAL A 114 -4.88 0.70 12.55
C VAL A 114 -3.61 1.53 12.60
N THR A 115 -3.65 2.77 12.12
CA THR A 115 -2.50 3.70 12.13
C THR A 115 -2.01 3.96 13.54
N ASP A 116 -2.90 4.21 14.50
CA ASP A 116 -2.54 4.44 15.90
C ASP A 116 -1.94 3.21 16.60
N ALA A 117 -2.31 2.01 16.14
CA ALA A 117 -1.89 0.77 16.76
C ALA A 117 -0.54 0.26 16.24
N LEU A 118 -0.11 0.67 15.05
CA LEU A 118 1.09 0.12 14.38
C LEU A 118 2.21 1.17 14.31
N ASN A 119 3.46 0.67 14.19
CA ASN A 119 4.62 1.52 13.93
C ASN A 119 5.03 1.49 12.44
N VAL A 120 4.61 0.47 11.70
CA VAL A 120 4.79 0.48 10.24
C VAL A 120 3.89 1.56 9.64
N PRO A 121 4.41 2.45 8.77
CA PRO A 121 3.60 3.50 8.16
C PRO A 121 2.40 2.93 7.40
N ILE A 122 1.23 3.53 7.59
CA ILE A 122 0.01 3.17 6.89
C ILE A 122 -0.18 4.10 5.69
N ALA A 123 -0.29 3.49 4.51
CA ALA A 123 -0.49 4.20 3.25
C ALA A 123 -1.91 3.95 2.71
N GLY A 124 -2.46 4.93 1.99
CA GLY A 124 -3.77 4.76 1.38
C GLY A 124 -4.28 5.98 0.64
N GLY A 125 -5.51 5.87 0.13
CA GLY A 125 -6.18 6.94 -0.61
C GLY A 125 -6.25 6.73 -2.11
N GLU A 126 -5.82 5.59 -2.64
CA GLU A 126 -5.90 5.30 -4.09
C GLU A 126 -7.33 5.31 -4.62
N GLN A 127 -8.30 4.93 -3.78
CA GLN A 127 -9.71 4.88 -4.14
C GLN A 127 -10.51 6.11 -3.68
N GLU A 128 -9.89 7.06 -2.98
CA GLU A 128 -10.56 8.21 -2.39
C GLU A 128 -10.83 9.32 -3.41
N PRO A 129 -12.10 9.63 -3.75
CA PRO A 129 -12.43 10.65 -4.74
C PRO A 129 -12.66 12.05 -4.14
N SER A 130 -12.67 12.20 -2.81
CA SER A 130 -13.11 13.43 -2.14
C SER A 130 -11.98 14.20 -1.49
N MET A 131 -11.89 15.50 -1.83
CA MET A 131 -10.99 16.45 -1.17
C MET A 131 -11.31 16.63 0.32
N HIS A 132 -12.59 16.51 0.71
CA HIS A 132 -12.99 16.63 2.10
C HIS A 132 -12.48 15.44 2.93
N ASN A 133 -12.51 14.26 2.34
CA ASN A 133 -12.06 13.05 2.99
C ASN A 133 -10.53 13.05 3.14
N PHE A 134 -9.78 13.48 2.12
CA PHE A 134 -8.34 13.69 2.27
C PHE A 134 -7.99 14.70 3.36
N ARG A 135 -8.77 15.79 3.50
CA ARG A 135 -8.57 16.74 4.61
C ARG A 135 -8.78 16.07 5.96
N TRP A 136 -9.77 15.18 6.05
CA TRP A 136 -10.02 14.44 7.27
C TRP A 136 -8.89 13.45 7.57
N LEU A 137 -8.50 12.64 6.59
CA LEU A 137 -7.44 11.63 6.72
C LEU A 137 -6.12 12.28 7.16
N ILE A 138 -5.70 13.33 6.47
CA ILE A 138 -4.48 14.08 6.77
C ILE A 138 -4.58 14.80 8.13
N GLY A 139 -5.68 15.48 8.38
CA GLY A 139 -5.86 16.31 9.58
C GLY A 139 -6.08 15.52 10.88
N ASN A 140 -6.44 14.24 10.78
CA ASN A 140 -6.61 13.34 11.94
C ASN A 140 -5.48 12.31 12.06
N ASP A 141 -4.42 12.44 11.27
CA ASP A 141 -3.32 11.45 11.23
C ASP A 141 -3.81 10.02 10.97
N ALA A 142 -4.83 9.88 10.11
CA ALA A 142 -5.41 8.58 9.79
C ALA A 142 -4.57 7.78 8.76
N LEU A 143 -3.72 8.47 8.01
CA LEU A 143 -2.70 7.88 7.14
C LEU A 143 -1.36 8.54 7.41
N ASP A 144 -0.28 7.78 7.25
CA ASP A 144 1.09 8.28 7.29
C ASP A 144 1.57 8.68 5.89
N ILE A 145 1.04 8.03 4.84
CA ILE A 145 1.41 8.25 3.45
C ILE A 145 0.14 8.39 2.61
N GLU A 146 -0.01 9.52 1.93
CA GLU A 146 -1.16 9.81 1.09
C GLU A 146 -0.93 9.33 -0.35
N GLN A 147 -1.89 8.60 -0.91
CA GLN A 147 -1.77 7.99 -2.24
C GLN A 147 -2.94 8.37 -3.18
N PRO A 148 -3.18 9.67 -3.47
CA PRO A 148 -4.26 10.06 -4.37
C PRO A 148 -4.04 9.47 -5.77
N ASP A 149 -5.06 8.80 -6.33
CA ASP A 149 -5.00 8.31 -7.69
C ASP A 149 -5.27 9.44 -8.69
N ILE A 150 -4.39 9.61 -9.65
CA ILE A 150 -4.50 10.71 -10.64
C ILE A 150 -5.76 10.60 -11.50
N PHE A 151 -6.27 9.39 -11.76
CA PHE A 151 -7.51 9.20 -12.52
C PHE A 151 -8.75 9.34 -11.65
N TYR A 152 -8.84 8.58 -10.55
CA TYR A 152 -10.02 8.58 -9.68
C TYR A 152 -10.24 9.91 -8.98
N PHE A 153 -9.18 10.57 -8.58
CA PHE A 153 -9.25 11.83 -7.86
C PHE A 153 -9.49 13.06 -8.77
N GLY A 154 -9.45 12.89 -10.09
CA GLY A 154 -9.76 13.95 -11.05
C GLY A 154 -8.57 14.81 -11.48
N GLY A 155 -7.42 14.20 -11.64
CA GLY A 155 -6.26 14.75 -12.33
C GLY A 155 -5.20 15.38 -11.43
N MET A 156 -4.10 15.76 -12.09
CA MET A 156 -2.88 16.28 -11.47
C MET A 156 -3.13 17.51 -10.55
N ILE A 157 -4.00 18.44 -10.95
CA ILE A 157 -4.25 19.66 -10.16
C ILE A 157 -4.82 19.29 -8.78
N ARG A 158 -5.74 18.34 -8.72
CA ARG A 158 -6.33 17.88 -7.45
C ARG A 158 -5.34 17.06 -6.65
N GLY A 159 -4.60 16.15 -7.29
CA GLY A 159 -3.54 15.38 -6.64
C GLY A 159 -2.47 16.29 -6.01
N MET A 160 -2.03 17.33 -6.71
CA MET A 160 -1.09 18.32 -6.17
C MET A 160 -1.63 19.09 -4.95
N LYS A 161 -2.95 19.29 -4.85
CA LYS A 161 -3.54 19.91 -3.64
C LYS A 161 -3.44 18.97 -2.44
N VAL A 162 -3.66 17.65 -2.64
CA VAL A 162 -3.44 16.64 -1.58
C VAL A 162 -1.98 16.62 -1.17
N ALA A 163 -1.06 16.54 -2.14
CA ALA A 163 0.38 16.54 -1.87
C ALA A 163 0.82 17.75 -1.03
N ARG A 164 0.33 18.96 -1.35
CA ARG A 164 0.64 20.16 -0.58
C ARG A 164 0.03 20.16 0.81
N MET A 165 -1.16 19.57 0.99
CA MET A 165 -1.74 19.42 2.34
C MET A 165 -0.95 18.43 3.18
N ALA A 166 -0.54 17.32 2.61
CA ALA A 166 0.31 16.33 3.27
C ALA A 166 1.67 16.93 3.66
N ASP A 167 2.34 17.59 2.73
CA ASP A 167 3.63 18.26 2.94
C ASP A 167 3.58 19.30 4.06
N ALA A 168 2.50 20.08 4.14
CA ALA A 168 2.30 21.07 5.20
C ALA A 168 2.25 20.46 6.62
N LEU A 169 1.98 19.14 6.74
CA LEU A 169 1.98 18.38 7.99
C LEU A 169 3.15 17.36 8.06
N GLY A 170 4.12 17.49 7.15
CA GLY A 170 5.31 16.63 7.12
C GLY A 170 5.04 15.20 6.65
N LYS A 171 3.91 14.96 5.97
CA LYS A 171 3.54 13.63 5.45
C LYS A 171 3.98 13.46 4.00
N PRO A 172 4.56 12.30 3.62
CA PRO A 172 4.85 11.99 2.23
C PRO A 172 3.56 11.77 1.42
N CYS A 173 3.64 12.11 0.13
CA CYS A 173 2.60 11.82 -0.84
C CYS A 173 3.20 11.01 -1.98
N VAL A 174 2.67 9.80 -2.18
CA VAL A 174 3.11 8.85 -3.20
C VAL A 174 1.92 8.56 -4.12
N PRO A 175 1.72 9.34 -5.19
CA PRO A 175 0.53 9.21 -6.02
C PRO A 175 0.36 7.81 -6.62
N HIS A 176 -0.88 7.35 -6.65
CA HIS A 176 -1.27 6.13 -7.35
C HIS A 176 -1.71 6.42 -8.78
N ILE A 177 -1.64 5.42 -9.66
CA ILE A 177 -2.16 5.48 -11.01
C ILE A 177 -2.86 4.19 -11.41
N SER A 178 -4.16 4.27 -11.63
CA SER A 178 -4.99 3.14 -12.09
C SER A 178 -5.05 2.96 -13.60
N GLY A 179 -4.53 3.92 -14.35
CA GLY A 179 -4.61 3.95 -15.80
C GLY A 179 -3.29 3.64 -16.51
N SER A 180 -3.25 3.96 -17.78
CA SER A 180 -2.09 3.79 -18.67
C SER A 180 -1.95 4.97 -19.62
N GLY A 181 -0.93 4.95 -20.50
CA GLY A 181 -0.74 5.95 -21.53
C GLY A 181 -0.40 7.33 -20.96
N LEU A 182 -1.13 8.38 -21.36
CA LEU A 182 -0.85 9.76 -20.96
C LEU A 182 -0.88 9.99 -19.44
N GLY A 183 -1.59 9.16 -18.68
CA GLY A 183 -1.63 9.27 -17.21
C GLY A 183 -0.25 9.17 -16.57
N TYR A 184 0.63 8.33 -17.11
CA TYR A 184 2.01 8.22 -16.64
C TYR A 184 2.85 9.47 -16.85
N LEU A 185 2.46 10.34 -17.77
CA LEU A 185 3.17 11.60 -18.00
C LEU A 185 2.80 12.68 -16.97
N TYR A 186 1.76 12.46 -16.16
CA TYR A 186 1.28 13.40 -15.15
C TYR A 186 1.70 13.02 -13.72
N MET A 187 2.38 11.91 -13.57
CA MET A 187 3.04 11.51 -12.32
C MET A 187 4.48 12.03 -12.28
#